data_d8b01aaaa849dc4fb316e5c07462874d
#
_entry.id   d8b01aaaa849dc4fb316e5c07462874d
#
_cell.length_a   1.000
_cell.length_b   1.000
_cell.length_c   1.000
_cell.angle_alpha   90.00
_cell.angle_beta   90.00
_cell.angle_gamma   90.00
#
_symmetry.space_group_name_H-M   'P 1'
#
loop_
_entity.id
_entity.type
_entity.pdbx_description
1 polymer ?
#
loop_
_entity_poly.entity_id
_entity_poly.type
_entity_poly.pdbx_seq_one_letter_code
_entity_poly.pdbx_strand_id
1 'polypeptide(L)'
;MQRFWDERAREDAYYFVDNRLDYGAPDVERFWDGGEEALGLLLEIAGASIEPEQAVLDIGCGLGRLTRAAAARSRRVVGLDVSEEMLSQARKLNSRLTNVEWIHGDGHSLQPIPNASLDCCISLVVFQHIPDPAITLGYLREIGRVLRPGGFAAFQLSTDVGLHHPNQPWRSRLRSLAGRGPRGQSNPAWVGSAVPVDSLRAVCEEAGLELERLEDPGTQYTTVHAIRR
;
A
#
# COMPACT_ATOMS: atom_id res chain seq x y z
N MET A 1 -9.09 6.51 9.95
CA MET A 1 -8.51 6.02 8.68
C MET A 1 -9.56 5.28 7.87
N GLN A 2 -10.18 4.19 8.35
CA GLN A 2 -11.19 3.38 7.66
C GLN A 2 -12.32 4.23 7.04
N ARG A 3 -13.05 5.01 7.85
CA ARG A 3 -14.16 5.85 7.37
C ARG A 3 -13.78 6.76 6.20
N PHE A 4 -12.59 7.34 6.23
CA PHE A 4 -12.09 8.19 5.15
C PHE A 4 -11.96 7.41 3.84
N TRP A 5 -11.32 6.23 3.86
CA TRP A 5 -11.12 5.41 2.67
C TRP A 5 -12.42 4.78 2.17
N ASP A 6 -13.37 4.43 3.06
CA ASP A 6 -14.73 4.01 2.66
C ASP A 6 -15.47 5.12 1.90
N GLU A 7 -15.36 6.37 2.36
CA GLU A 7 -15.95 7.51 1.66
C GLU A 7 -15.28 7.76 0.29
N ARG A 8 -13.97 7.57 0.18
CA ARG A 8 -13.24 7.71 -1.08
C ARG A 8 -13.55 6.58 -2.06
N ALA A 9 -13.71 5.38 -1.57
CA ALA A 9 -14.14 4.24 -2.38
C ALA A 9 -15.52 4.45 -3.02
N ARG A 10 -16.45 5.07 -2.29
CA ARG A 10 -17.79 5.41 -2.82
C ARG A 10 -17.77 6.59 -3.78
N GLU A 11 -16.83 7.51 -3.60
CA GLU A 11 -16.71 8.71 -4.44
C GLU A 11 -16.11 8.37 -5.82
N ASP A 12 -14.92 7.78 -5.85
CA ASP A 12 -14.22 7.32 -7.05
C ASP A 12 -13.04 6.40 -6.67
N ALA A 13 -13.31 5.12 -6.47
CA ALA A 13 -12.30 4.18 -6.00
C ALA A 13 -11.08 4.09 -6.93
N TYR A 14 -11.28 4.16 -8.26
CA TYR A 14 -10.19 4.07 -9.22
C TYR A 14 -9.21 5.24 -9.09
N TYR A 15 -9.75 6.46 -9.01
CA TYR A 15 -8.93 7.67 -8.84
C TYR A 15 -8.17 7.66 -7.51
N PHE A 16 -8.81 7.23 -6.41
CA PHE A 16 -8.16 7.23 -5.10
C PHE A 16 -7.14 6.10 -4.92
N VAL A 17 -7.19 5.05 -5.73
CA VAL A 17 -6.16 4.00 -5.81
C VAL A 17 -5.04 4.40 -6.78
N ASP A 18 -5.37 5.09 -7.88
CA ASP A 18 -4.39 5.60 -8.84
C ASP A 18 -4.79 7.00 -9.33
N ASN A 19 -4.26 8.03 -8.68
CA ASN A 19 -4.58 9.44 -8.96
C ASN A 19 -3.97 9.99 -10.27
N ARG A 20 -3.33 9.15 -11.07
CA ARG A 20 -2.92 9.45 -12.46
C ARG A 20 -4.07 9.32 -13.45
N LEU A 21 -5.19 8.70 -13.00
CA LEU A 21 -6.41 8.58 -13.78
C LEU A 21 -7.28 9.85 -13.68
N ASP A 22 -8.19 10.02 -14.62
CA ASP A 22 -9.14 11.13 -14.60
C ASP A 22 -10.22 10.91 -13.52
N TYR A 23 -10.41 11.91 -12.67
CA TYR A 23 -11.44 11.89 -11.63
C TYR A 23 -12.85 11.87 -12.24
N GLY A 24 -13.66 10.90 -11.85
CA GLY A 24 -15.03 10.70 -12.33
C GLY A 24 -15.17 10.07 -13.71
N ALA A 25 -14.05 9.76 -14.38
CA ALA A 25 -14.04 9.11 -15.70
C ALA A 25 -12.79 8.22 -15.87
N PRO A 26 -12.59 7.22 -15.01
CA PRO A 26 -11.37 6.43 -15.01
C PRO A 26 -11.27 5.55 -16.26
N ASP A 27 -10.10 5.50 -16.86
CA ASP A 27 -9.75 4.49 -17.84
C ASP A 27 -9.45 3.17 -17.09
N VAL A 28 -10.40 2.25 -17.13
CA VAL A 28 -10.35 0.99 -16.38
C VAL A 28 -9.30 0.03 -16.93
N GLU A 29 -9.06 0.02 -18.25
CA GLU A 29 -8.02 -0.82 -18.86
C GLU A 29 -6.65 -0.34 -18.40
N ARG A 30 -6.38 0.95 -18.52
CA ARG A 30 -5.15 1.58 -18.04
C ARG A 30 -4.92 1.38 -16.54
N PHE A 31 -6.00 1.35 -15.74
CA PHE A 31 -5.87 1.07 -14.30
C PHE A 31 -5.26 -0.31 -14.04
N TRP A 32 -5.73 -1.34 -14.74
CA TRP A 32 -5.25 -2.70 -14.54
C TRP A 32 -3.85 -2.90 -15.11
N ASP A 33 -3.57 -2.38 -16.30
CA ASP A 33 -2.23 -2.41 -16.91
C ASP A 33 -1.21 -1.68 -16.04
N GLY A 34 -1.61 -0.53 -15.48
CA GLY A 34 -0.80 0.21 -14.51
C GLY A 34 -0.51 -0.55 -13.22
N GLY A 35 -1.32 -1.58 -12.86
CA GLY A 35 -1.05 -2.49 -11.75
C GLY A 35 0.12 -3.43 -12.05
N GLU A 36 0.13 -4.00 -13.23
CA GLU A 36 1.21 -4.88 -13.71
C GLU A 36 2.54 -4.13 -13.82
N GLU A 37 2.51 -2.93 -14.43
CA GLU A 37 3.68 -2.05 -14.54
C GLU A 37 4.23 -1.64 -13.16
N ALA A 38 3.33 -1.23 -12.25
CA ALA A 38 3.71 -0.77 -10.92
C ALA A 38 4.33 -1.88 -10.06
N LEU A 39 3.77 -3.10 -10.12
CA LEU A 39 4.35 -4.25 -9.44
C LEU A 39 5.71 -4.61 -10.07
N GLY A 40 5.80 -4.63 -11.40
CA GLY A 40 7.06 -4.89 -12.11
C GLY A 40 8.16 -3.91 -11.69
N LEU A 41 7.85 -2.62 -11.69
CA LEU A 41 8.80 -1.57 -11.28
C LEU A 41 9.19 -1.69 -9.80
N LEU A 42 8.24 -1.96 -8.90
CA LEU A 42 8.53 -2.16 -7.48
C LEU A 42 9.51 -3.31 -7.26
N LEU A 43 9.29 -4.43 -7.94
CA LEU A 43 10.15 -5.61 -7.85
C LEU A 43 11.52 -5.38 -8.50
N GLU A 44 11.58 -4.67 -9.62
CA GLU A 44 12.84 -4.30 -10.30
C GLU A 44 13.70 -3.41 -9.39
N ILE A 45 13.13 -2.34 -8.80
CA ILE A 45 13.81 -1.45 -7.86
C ILE A 45 14.29 -2.23 -6.63
N ALA A 46 13.45 -3.11 -6.10
CA ALA A 46 13.80 -3.99 -4.98
C ALA A 46 14.90 -5.02 -5.35
N GLY A 47 15.06 -5.34 -6.63
CA GLY A 47 15.91 -6.44 -7.08
C GLY A 47 15.39 -7.82 -6.65
N ALA A 48 14.06 -7.96 -6.58
CA ALA A 48 13.35 -9.14 -6.12
C ALA A 48 12.42 -9.70 -7.20
N SER A 49 11.99 -10.95 -7.04
CA SER A 49 11.00 -11.60 -7.89
C SER A 49 9.95 -12.32 -7.06
N ILE A 50 8.76 -12.45 -7.59
CA ILE A 50 7.71 -13.31 -7.04
C ILE A 50 7.70 -14.61 -7.83
N GLU A 51 7.90 -15.72 -7.12
CA GLU A 51 7.93 -17.05 -7.71
C GLU A 51 6.56 -17.75 -7.65
N PRO A 52 6.24 -18.67 -8.58
CA PRO A 52 4.92 -19.32 -8.70
C PRO A 52 4.45 -20.04 -7.44
N GLU A 53 5.36 -20.55 -6.61
CA GLU A 53 5.02 -21.31 -5.39
C GLU A 53 4.84 -20.41 -4.15
N GLN A 54 5.07 -19.12 -4.28
CA GLN A 54 5.06 -18.20 -3.15
C GLN A 54 3.64 -17.74 -2.76
N ALA A 55 3.51 -17.39 -1.47
CA ALA A 55 2.35 -16.70 -0.89
C ALA A 55 2.70 -15.24 -0.66
N VAL A 56 1.91 -14.33 -1.22
CA VAL A 56 2.14 -12.88 -1.23
C VAL A 56 1.09 -12.18 -0.38
N LEU A 57 1.50 -11.13 0.35
CA LEU A 57 0.61 -10.16 0.99
C LEU A 57 0.71 -8.82 0.27
N ASP A 58 -0.43 -8.27 -0.14
CA ASP A 58 -0.57 -6.91 -0.64
C ASP A 58 -1.24 -6.05 0.44
N ILE A 59 -0.46 -5.18 1.08
CA ILE A 59 -0.91 -4.31 2.17
C ILE A 59 -1.46 -3.01 1.60
N GLY A 60 -2.74 -2.70 1.91
CA GLY A 60 -3.46 -1.57 1.34
C GLY A 60 -3.87 -1.84 -0.11
N CYS A 61 -4.43 -3.01 -0.35
CA CYS A 61 -4.67 -3.52 -1.70
C CYS A 61 -5.71 -2.73 -2.52
N GLY A 62 -6.54 -1.88 -1.88
CA GLY A 62 -7.59 -1.10 -2.53
C GLY A 62 -8.51 -1.96 -3.39
N LEU A 63 -8.65 -1.63 -4.67
CA LEU A 63 -9.42 -2.42 -5.66
C LEU A 63 -8.71 -3.69 -6.12
N GLY A 64 -7.51 -3.99 -5.62
CA GLY A 64 -6.73 -5.16 -5.99
C GLY A 64 -5.86 -4.97 -7.23
N ARG A 65 -5.39 -3.78 -7.51
CA ARG A 65 -4.57 -3.47 -8.68
C ARG A 65 -3.26 -4.25 -8.69
N LEU A 66 -2.47 -4.20 -7.60
CA LEU A 66 -1.27 -5.01 -7.44
C LEU A 66 -1.60 -6.46 -7.11
N THR A 67 -2.65 -6.70 -6.32
CA THR A 67 -3.13 -8.03 -5.97
C THR A 67 -3.37 -8.89 -7.22
N ARG A 68 -4.04 -8.34 -8.26
CA ARG A 68 -4.28 -9.04 -9.54
C ARG A 68 -2.98 -9.40 -10.24
N ALA A 69 -2.03 -8.48 -10.32
CA ALA A 69 -0.73 -8.69 -10.93
C ALA A 69 0.08 -9.75 -10.17
N ALA A 70 0.05 -9.72 -8.83
CA ALA A 70 0.68 -10.72 -7.98
C ALA A 70 0.03 -12.10 -8.10
N ALA A 71 -1.32 -12.16 -8.22
CA ALA A 71 -2.07 -13.42 -8.36
C ALA A 71 -1.73 -14.16 -9.66
N ALA A 72 -1.36 -13.44 -10.72
CA ALA A 72 -0.93 -14.05 -11.97
C ALA A 72 0.46 -14.72 -11.87
N ARG A 73 1.24 -14.41 -10.82
CA ARG A 73 2.64 -14.81 -10.66
C ARG A 73 2.89 -15.73 -9.47
N SER A 74 1.91 -15.91 -8.60
CA SER A 74 2.08 -16.60 -7.32
C SER A 74 0.99 -17.63 -7.04
N ARG A 75 1.25 -18.54 -6.11
CA ARG A 75 0.31 -19.58 -5.70
C ARG A 75 -0.90 -19.01 -4.94
N ARG A 76 -0.67 -17.99 -4.10
CA ARG A 76 -1.70 -17.37 -3.24
C ARG A 76 -1.37 -15.92 -2.99
N VAL A 77 -2.40 -15.08 -3.01
CA VAL A 77 -2.28 -13.69 -2.56
C VAL A 77 -3.30 -13.41 -1.46
N VAL A 78 -2.86 -12.67 -0.46
CA VAL A 78 -3.72 -12.05 0.54
C VAL A 78 -3.75 -10.56 0.23
N GLY A 79 -4.91 -10.03 -0.11
CA GLY A 79 -5.15 -8.59 -0.22
C GLY A 79 -5.73 -8.06 1.07
N LEU A 80 -5.02 -7.19 1.78
CA LEU A 80 -5.45 -6.58 3.03
C LEU A 80 -5.69 -5.09 2.84
N ASP A 81 -6.88 -4.61 3.26
CA ASP A 81 -7.20 -3.19 3.26
C ASP A 81 -8.02 -2.81 4.49
N VAL A 82 -7.91 -1.55 4.92
CA VAL A 82 -8.67 -0.98 6.04
C VAL A 82 -10.09 -0.58 5.63
N SER A 83 -10.37 -0.44 4.33
CA SER A 83 -11.66 -0.06 3.79
C SER A 83 -12.46 -1.30 3.35
N GLU A 84 -13.54 -1.60 4.05
CA GLU A 84 -14.45 -2.68 3.63
C GLU A 84 -15.15 -2.34 2.30
N GLU A 85 -15.36 -1.06 2.01
CA GLU A 85 -15.93 -0.63 0.73
C GLU A 85 -14.98 -0.93 -0.44
N MET A 86 -13.66 -0.64 -0.29
CA MET A 86 -12.64 -1.04 -1.28
C MET A 86 -12.66 -2.56 -1.50
N LEU A 87 -12.64 -3.33 -0.42
CA LEU A 87 -12.64 -4.79 -0.49
C LEU A 87 -13.91 -5.36 -1.11
N SER A 88 -15.08 -4.76 -0.83
CA SER A 88 -16.35 -5.14 -1.47
C SER A 88 -16.28 -5.00 -2.98
N GLN A 89 -15.72 -3.88 -3.46
CA GLN A 89 -15.51 -3.64 -4.89
C GLN A 89 -14.42 -4.56 -5.45
N ALA A 90 -13.30 -4.74 -4.73
CA ALA A 90 -12.21 -5.63 -5.14
C ALA A 90 -12.69 -7.06 -5.39
N ARG A 91 -13.48 -7.64 -4.46
CA ARG A 91 -14.06 -8.98 -4.61
C ARG A 91 -14.91 -9.11 -5.88
N LYS A 92 -15.72 -8.10 -6.20
CA LYS A 92 -16.56 -8.08 -7.41
C LYS A 92 -15.73 -7.99 -8.68
N LEU A 93 -14.78 -7.06 -8.72
CA LEU A 93 -13.93 -6.77 -9.88
C LEU A 93 -12.96 -7.93 -10.18
N ASN A 94 -12.59 -8.70 -9.16
CA ASN A 94 -11.62 -9.79 -9.25
C ASN A 94 -12.28 -11.17 -8.98
N SER A 95 -13.58 -11.33 -9.22
CA SER A 95 -14.34 -12.54 -8.91
C SER A 95 -13.86 -13.81 -9.64
N ARG A 96 -13.03 -13.66 -10.69
CA ARG A 96 -12.44 -14.78 -11.43
C ARG A 96 -11.12 -15.28 -10.82
N LEU A 97 -10.52 -14.55 -9.89
CA LEU A 97 -9.29 -14.96 -9.22
C LEU A 97 -9.63 -15.95 -8.11
N THR A 98 -9.11 -17.18 -8.23
CA THR A 98 -9.39 -18.26 -7.28
C THR A 98 -8.30 -18.42 -6.20
N ASN A 99 -7.17 -17.72 -6.37
CA ASN A 99 -6.01 -17.77 -5.48
C ASN A 99 -5.85 -16.49 -4.64
N VAL A 100 -6.89 -15.68 -4.50
CA VAL A 100 -6.86 -14.43 -3.73
C VAL A 100 -7.81 -14.52 -2.53
N GLU A 101 -7.29 -14.19 -1.36
CA GLU A 101 -8.05 -13.98 -0.13
C GLU A 101 -8.08 -12.48 0.21
N TRP A 102 -9.27 -11.95 0.53
CA TRP A 102 -9.45 -10.53 0.85
C TRP A 102 -9.75 -10.37 2.34
N ILE A 103 -8.87 -9.68 3.06
CA ILE A 103 -8.94 -9.49 4.51
C ILE A 103 -9.18 -8.02 4.85
N HIS A 104 -10.23 -7.77 5.64
CA HIS A 104 -10.46 -6.46 6.24
C HIS A 104 -9.53 -6.26 7.43
N GLY A 105 -8.58 -5.35 7.30
CA GLY A 105 -7.59 -5.02 8.32
C GLY A 105 -8.11 -3.99 9.33
N ASP A 106 -7.53 -4.02 10.53
CA ASP A 106 -7.85 -3.07 11.62
C ASP A 106 -7.17 -1.70 11.45
N GLY A 107 -6.26 -1.56 10.48
CA GLY A 107 -5.48 -0.34 10.23
C GLY A 107 -4.28 -0.16 11.17
N HIS A 108 -3.94 -1.16 11.99
CA HIS A 108 -2.84 -1.12 12.96
C HIS A 108 -1.96 -2.37 12.94
N SER A 109 -2.48 -3.50 12.49
CA SER A 109 -1.80 -4.79 12.49
C SER A 109 -2.05 -5.59 11.21
N LEU A 110 -1.38 -6.74 11.08
CA LEU A 110 -1.62 -7.72 10.03
C LEU A 110 -2.42 -8.93 10.53
N GLN A 111 -3.16 -8.79 11.65
CA GLN A 111 -4.08 -9.83 12.09
C GLN A 111 -5.23 -10.01 11.10
N PRO A 112 -5.72 -11.21 10.84
CA PRO A 112 -5.39 -12.50 11.52
C PRO A 112 -4.28 -13.32 10.83
N ILE A 113 -3.40 -12.70 10.03
CA ILE A 113 -2.36 -13.43 9.28
C ILE A 113 -1.39 -14.12 10.26
N PRO A 114 -1.17 -15.45 10.15
CA PRO A 114 -0.30 -16.18 11.05
C PRO A 114 1.18 -15.80 10.91
N ASN A 115 1.96 -16.07 11.96
CA ASN A 115 3.41 -15.93 11.95
C ASN A 115 4.03 -16.83 10.88
N ALA A 116 5.09 -16.34 10.21
CA ALA A 116 5.91 -17.08 9.25
C ALA A 116 5.06 -17.87 8.21
N SER A 117 4.00 -17.22 7.67
CA SER A 117 3.05 -17.85 6.75
C SER A 117 3.15 -17.34 5.30
N LEU A 118 3.92 -16.27 5.09
CA LEU A 118 4.05 -15.60 3.80
C LEU A 118 5.50 -15.58 3.34
N ASP A 119 5.68 -15.58 2.04
CA ASP A 119 6.98 -15.52 1.38
C ASP A 119 7.33 -14.09 0.95
N CYS A 120 6.32 -13.29 0.60
CA CYS A 120 6.49 -11.93 0.12
C CYS A 120 5.46 -10.98 0.76
N CYS A 121 5.88 -9.76 1.11
CA CYS A 121 4.99 -8.64 1.44
C CYS A 121 5.25 -7.49 0.48
N ILE A 122 4.20 -6.98 -0.16
CA ILE A 122 4.28 -5.80 -1.03
C ILE A 122 3.34 -4.70 -0.51
N SER A 123 3.71 -3.44 -0.74
CA SER A 123 2.85 -2.28 -0.46
C SER A 123 3.32 -1.08 -1.28
N LEU A 124 2.43 -0.45 -2.02
CA LEU A 124 2.75 0.69 -2.87
C LEU A 124 1.75 1.82 -2.65
N VAL A 125 2.26 3.03 -2.35
CA VAL A 125 1.46 4.26 -2.15
C VAL A 125 0.43 4.12 -1.00
N VAL A 126 0.80 3.39 0.07
CA VAL A 126 -0.08 3.13 1.23
C VAL A 126 0.47 3.76 2.51
N PHE A 127 1.68 3.38 2.91
CA PHE A 127 2.25 3.81 4.19
C PHE A 127 2.39 5.33 4.31
N GLN A 128 2.63 6.02 3.21
CA GLN A 128 2.67 7.47 3.16
C GLN A 128 1.34 8.16 3.50
N HIS A 129 0.22 7.42 3.47
CA HIS A 129 -1.12 7.89 3.81
C HIS A 129 -1.55 7.54 5.24
N ILE A 130 -0.72 6.84 5.99
CA ILE A 130 -0.96 6.57 7.40
C ILE A 130 -0.61 7.84 8.21
N PRO A 131 -1.57 8.41 8.97
CA PRO A 131 -1.36 9.73 9.59
C PRO A 131 -0.41 9.72 10.79
N ASP A 132 -0.18 8.55 11.41
CA ASP A 132 0.73 8.37 12.55
C ASP A 132 1.89 7.45 12.16
N PRO A 133 3.15 7.95 12.16
CA PRO A 133 4.31 7.13 11.82
C PRO A 133 4.51 5.93 12.75
N ALA A 134 4.00 5.98 14.00
CA ALA A 134 4.07 4.85 14.92
C ALA A 134 3.27 3.63 14.41
N ILE A 135 2.16 3.87 13.71
CA ILE A 135 1.37 2.81 13.06
C ILE A 135 2.18 2.17 11.93
N THR A 136 2.84 2.98 11.09
CA THR A 136 3.71 2.48 10.01
C THR A 136 4.84 1.62 10.59
N LEU A 137 5.51 2.07 11.66
CA LEU A 137 6.52 1.28 12.36
C LEU A 137 5.94 -0.03 12.95
N GLY A 138 4.69 0.01 13.44
CA GLY A 138 3.96 -1.19 13.85
C GLY A 138 3.78 -2.20 12.71
N TYR A 139 3.38 -1.74 11.52
CA TYR A 139 3.29 -2.59 10.34
C TYR A 139 4.62 -3.23 9.95
N LEU A 140 5.75 -2.53 10.10
CA LEU A 140 7.08 -3.11 9.81
C LEU A 140 7.42 -4.27 10.75
N ARG A 141 7.06 -4.17 12.07
CA ARG A 141 7.18 -5.29 13.00
C ARG A 141 6.30 -6.47 12.60
N GLU A 142 5.07 -6.19 12.19
CA GLU A 142 4.13 -7.21 11.73
C GLU A 142 4.60 -7.87 10.42
N ILE A 143 5.20 -7.13 9.48
CA ILE A 143 5.83 -7.69 8.28
C ILE A 143 6.92 -8.70 8.68
N GLY A 144 7.80 -8.35 9.64
CA GLY A 144 8.79 -9.28 10.17
C GLY A 144 8.18 -10.52 10.83
N ARG A 145 7.01 -10.38 11.48
CA ARG A 145 6.28 -11.49 12.11
C ARG A 145 5.67 -12.47 11.09
N VAL A 146 5.03 -11.95 10.03
CA VAL A 146 4.28 -12.78 9.06
C VAL A 146 5.16 -13.41 8.00
N LEU A 147 6.30 -12.80 7.68
CA LEU A 147 7.27 -13.37 6.74
C LEU A 147 7.97 -14.59 7.31
N ARG A 148 8.16 -15.60 6.46
CA ARG A 148 9.05 -16.74 6.73
C ARG A 148 10.50 -16.27 6.70
N PRO A 149 11.42 -16.98 7.40
CA PRO A 149 12.84 -16.79 7.18
C PRO A 149 13.20 -16.92 5.70
N GLY A 150 13.96 -15.97 5.16
CA GLY A 150 14.28 -15.89 3.73
C GLY A 150 13.19 -15.22 2.87
N GLY A 151 12.02 -14.93 3.41
CA GLY A 151 10.99 -14.14 2.72
C GLY A 151 11.37 -12.66 2.64
N PHE A 152 10.76 -11.91 1.72
CA PHE A 152 11.09 -10.51 1.51
C PHE A 152 9.90 -9.58 1.63
N ALA A 153 10.20 -8.31 1.91
CA ALA A 153 9.26 -7.20 1.80
C ALA A 153 9.77 -6.18 0.78
N ALA A 154 8.90 -5.76 -0.15
CA ALA A 154 9.14 -4.67 -1.08
C ALA A 154 8.02 -3.65 -0.94
N PHE A 155 8.32 -2.45 -0.42
CA PHE A 155 7.28 -1.47 -0.14
C PHE A 155 7.77 -0.04 -0.29
N GLN A 156 6.82 0.87 -0.40
CA GLN A 156 7.08 2.31 -0.48
C GLN A 156 6.51 3.03 0.73
N LEU A 157 7.28 3.98 1.26
CA LEU A 157 6.85 4.89 2.33
C LEU A 157 7.47 6.28 2.13
N SER A 158 6.95 7.28 2.86
CA SER A 158 7.60 8.58 2.89
C SER A 158 8.66 8.63 3.97
N THR A 159 9.85 9.13 3.62
CA THR A 159 10.89 9.53 4.58
C THR A 159 11.15 11.04 4.57
N ASP A 160 10.37 11.81 3.80
CA ASP A 160 10.42 13.28 3.78
C ASP A 160 9.60 13.87 4.94
N VAL A 161 10.26 14.12 6.06
CA VAL A 161 9.65 14.71 7.26
C VAL A 161 9.12 16.13 7.06
N GLY A 162 9.53 16.82 5.98
CA GLY A 162 9.10 18.18 5.65
C GLY A 162 7.82 18.26 4.83
N LEU A 163 7.36 17.16 4.24
CA LEU A 163 6.28 17.17 3.24
C LEU A 163 4.87 17.10 3.86
N HIS A 164 4.70 16.39 4.96
CA HIS A 164 3.40 16.02 5.53
C HIS A 164 2.79 17.13 6.41
N HIS A 165 2.70 18.34 5.85
CA HIS A 165 2.05 19.47 6.51
C HIS A 165 0.69 19.79 5.86
N PRO A 166 -0.37 20.11 6.63
CA PRO A 166 -1.70 20.39 6.11
C PRO A 166 -1.81 21.76 5.40
N ASN A 167 -0.80 22.15 4.64
CA ASN A 167 -0.77 23.41 3.87
C ASN A 167 -1.46 23.23 2.52
N GLN A 168 -2.80 23.29 2.51
CA GLN A 168 -3.53 23.39 1.25
C GLN A 168 -3.66 24.84 0.79
N PRO A 169 -3.29 25.16 -0.48
CA PRO A 169 -3.60 26.44 -1.09
C PRO A 169 -5.12 26.66 -1.06
N TRP A 170 -5.58 27.85 -0.66
CA TRP A 170 -7.00 28.24 -0.63
C TRP A 170 -7.76 27.95 -1.94
N ARG A 171 -7.06 27.90 -3.08
CA ARG A 171 -7.59 27.56 -4.42
C ARG A 171 -8.10 26.11 -4.52
N SER A 172 -7.49 25.14 -3.83
CA SER A 172 -7.95 23.75 -3.83
C SER A 172 -9.22 23.59 -2.98
N ARG A 173 -9.37 24.37 -1.89
CA ARG A 173 -10.61 24.45 -1.10
C ARG A 173 -11.79 24.96 -1.91
N LEU A 174 -11.58 25.99 -2.75
CA LEU A 174 -12.64 26.52 -3.62
C LEU A 174 -13.06 25.54 -4.71
N ARG A 175 -12.14 24.77 -5.29
CA ARG A 175 -12.47 23.74 -6.28
C ARG A 175 -13.26 22.58 -5.68
N SER A 176 -12.92 22.13 -4.47
CA SER A 176 -13.66 21.07 -3.78
C SER A 176 -15.07 21.50 -3.35
N LEU A 177 -15.25 22.77 -2.97
CA LEU A 177 -16.56 23.36 -2.66
C LEU A 177 -17.46 23.50 -3.91
N ALA A 178 -16.87 23.67 -5.08
CA ALA A 178 -17.58 23.74 -6.35
C ALA A 178 -17.94 22.36 -6.96
N GLY A 179 -17.63 21.25 -6.26
CA GLY A 179 -17.90 19.88 -6.72
C GLY A 179 -17.09 19.44 -7.95
N ARG A 180 -16.01 20.16 -8.28
CA ARG A 180 -15.20 19.95 -9.50
C ARG A 180 -13.86 19.26 -9.24
N GLY A 181 -13.67 18.59 -8.09
CA GLY A 181 -12.43 17.89 -7.76
C GLY A 181 -12.58 16.96 -6.56
N PRO A 182 -11.59 16.06 -6.33
CA PRO A 182 -11.63 15.08 -5.26
C PRO A 182 -11.72 15.75 -3.88
N ARG A 183 -12.50 15.15 -2.99
CA ARG A 183 -12.74 15.66 -1.64
C ARG A 183 -11.72 15.07 -0.66
N GLY A 184 -11.53 15.78 0.47
CA GLY A 184 -10.79 15.24 1.63
C GLY A 184 -9.27 15.32 1.54
N GLN A 185 -8.69 16.08 0.62
CA GLN A 185 -7.23 16.25 0.49
C GLN A 185 -6.55 16.90 1.71
N SER A 186 -7.33 17.51 2.63
CA SER A 186 -6.84 18.03 3.92
C SER A 186 -7.00 17.03 5.07
N ASN A 187 -7.59 15.87 4.82
CA ASN A 187 -7.76 14.84 5.84
C ASN A 187 -6.39 14.26 6.24
N PRO A 188 -6.13 14.01 7.53
CA PRO A 188 -4.88 13.38 7.96
C PRO A 188 -4.56 12.06 7.25
N ALA A 189 -5.56 11.26 6.89
CA ALA A 189 -5.37 10.01 6.14
C ALA A 189 -5.03 10.22 4.64
N TRP A 190 -5.17 11.44 4.10
CA TRP A 190 -4.67 11.80 2.79
C TRP A 190 -3.27 12.43 2.89
N VAL A 191 -3.09 13.34 3.85
CA VAL A 191 -1.81 14.01 4.10
C VAL A 191 -0.75 13.02 4.54
N GLY A 192 -1.13 12.07 5.41
CA GLY A 192 -0.28 11.02 5.91
C GLY A 192 0.85 11.49 6.81
N SER A 193 1.91 10.69 6.87
CA SER A 193 3.11 10.98 7.66
C SER A 193 4.37 10.40 7.01
N ALA A 194 5.53 10.84 7.51
CA ALA A 194 6.83 10.30 7.12
C ALA A 194 7.46 9.56 8.30
N VAL A 195 8.25 8.54 7.98
CA VAL A 195 9.09 7.80 8.93
C VAL A 195 10.55 8.25 8.72
N PRO A 196 11.23 8.80 9.74
CA PRO A 196 12.65 9.11 9.64
C PRO A 196 13.47 7.85 9.29
N VAL A 197 14.48 7.99 8.44
CA VAL A 197 15.32 6.87 7.98
C VAL A 197 15.94 6.08 9.14
N ASP A 198 16.40 6.76 10.18
CA ASP A 198 16.98 6.10 11.35
C ASP A 198 15.96 5.26 12.11
N SER A 199 14.72 5.76 12.24
CA SER A 199 13.61 4.98 12.85
C SER A 199 13.21 3.79 11.99
N LEU A 200 13.22 3.94 10.67
CA LEU A 200 13.01 2.84 9.72
C LEU A 200 14.06 1.74 9.91
N ARG A 201 15.35 2.10 9.96
CA ARG A 201 16.45 1.15 10.15
C ARG A 201 16.34 0.42 11.49
N ALA A 202 16.10 1.16 12.56
CA ALA A 202 15.98 0.59 13.91
C ALA A 202 14.82 -0.41 14.00
N VAL A 203 13.64 -0.09 13.45
CA VAL A 203 12.50 -1.00 13.51
C VAL A 203 12.67 -2.22 12.61
N CYS A 204 13.31 -2.08 11.45
CA CYS A 204 13.63 -3.23 10.59
C CYS A 204 14.56 -4.21 11.31
N GLU A 205 15.61 -3.73 11.97
CA GLU A 205 16.51 -4.55 12.78
C GLU A 205 15.76 -5.26 13.92
N GLU A 206 14.95 -4.53 14.68
CA GLU A 206 14.09 -5.08 15.75
C GLU A 206 13.15 -6.18 15.23
N ALA A 207 12.57 -5.99 14.04
CA ALA A 207 11.68 -6.94 13.39
C ALA A 207 12.40 -8.14 12.75
N GLY A 208 13.73 -8.17 12.76
CA GLY A 208 14.54 -9.15 12.07
C GLY A 208 14.45 -9.04 10.54
N LEU A 209 14.26 -7.83 10.04
CA LEU A 209 14.26 -7.48 8.62
C LEU A 209 15.61 -6.86 8.27
N GLU A 210 16.40 -7.54 7.45
CA GLU A 210 17.63 -7.00 6.89
C GLU A 210 17.33 -6.09 5.72
N LEU A 211 17.69 -4.81 5.83
CA LEU A 211 17.52 -3.83 4.76
C LEU A 211 18.57 -4.06 3.65
N GLU A 212 18.13 -4.63 2.53
CA GLU A 212 18.99 -4.87 1.36
C GLU A 212 19.12 -3.61 0.48
N ARG A 213 18.00 -2.88 0.31
CA ARG A 213 17.97 -1.66 -0.51
C ARG A 213 17.10 -0.60 0.13
N LEU A 214 17.50 0.64 -0.07
CA LEU A 214 16.78 1.84 0.30
C LEU A 214 17.01 2.88 -0.80
N GLU A 215 16.03 3.00 -1.70
CA GLU A 215 16.10 3.90 -2.85
C GLU A 215 15.35 5.19 -2.57
N ASP A 216 15.89 6.31 -3.02
CA ASP A 216 15.35 7.66 -2.86
C ASP A 216 15.02 8.07 -1.41
N PRO A 217 15.94 7.84 -0.42
CA PRO A 217 15.71 8.28 0.94
C PRO A 217 15.59 9.81 1.02
N GLY A 218 14.71 10.30 1.92
CA GLY A 218 14.40 11.73 2.06
C GLY A 218 13.31 12.20 1.10
N THR A 219 12.61 11.29 0.40
CA THR A 219 11.50 11.62 -0.49
C THR A 219 10.17 11.02 0.01
N GLN A 220 9.09 11.41 -0.66
CA GLN A 220 7.75 10.83 -0.43
C GLN A 220 7.67 9.36 -0.90
N TYR A 221 8.53 8.94 -1.80
CA TYR A 221 8.46 7.67 -2.51
C TYR A 221 9.68 6.78 -2.27
N THR A 222 10.21 6.84 -1.03
CA THR A 222 11.31 5.95 -0.64
C THR A 222 10.91 4.50 -0.77
N THR A 223 11.60 3.75 -1.62
CA THR A 223 11.36 2.33 -1.83
C THR A 223 12.31 1.51 -0.96
N VAL A 224 11.75 0.51 -0.30
CA VAL A 224 12.46 -0.35 0.65
C VAL A 224 12.39 -1.79 0.17
N HIS A 225 13.52 -2.47 0.16
CA HIS A 225 13.62 -3.92 0.07
C HIS A 225 14.29 -4.46 1.33
N ALA A 226 13.64 -5.41 1.99
CA ALA A 226 14.15 -6.05 3.20
C ALA A 226 13.89 -7.55 3.17
N ILE A 227 14.84 -8.34 3.70
CA ILE A 227 14.75 -9.81 3.80
C ILE A 227 14.56 -10.21 5.27
N ARG A 228 13.66 -11.14 5.53
CA ARG A 228 13.45 -11.73 6.86
C ARG A 228 14.60 -12.71 7.16
N ARG A 229 15.38 -12.41 8.20
CA ARG A 229 16.41 -13.32 8.75
C ARG A 229 15.81 -14.47 9.53
#